data_a13191a06ae15e4616faefda77d6a088
#
_entry.id   a13191a06ae15e4616faefda77d6a088
#
_cell.length_a   1.000
_cell.length_b   1.000
_cell.length_c   1.000
_cell.angle_alpha   90.00
_cell.angle_beta   90.00
_cell.angle_gamma   90.00
#
_symmetry.space_group_name_H-M   'P 1'
#
loop_
_entity.id
_entity.type
_entity.pdbx_description
1 polymer ?
#
loop_
_entity_poly.entity_id
_entity_poly.type
_entity_poly.pdbx_seq_one_letter_code
_entity_poly.pdbx_strand_id
1 'polypeptide(L)'
;MENVKFNRWRFIAILLLILIGIGLCCDLAYIFFKTNFHEVYVPSFCNVSQLIDCDGVSTTQYALSFGVPNALWGMLLYLVMLMLLFVDKIQTTFKDTIFDVFKNPRSYIASLGVISFALSMVLAFISIKIISKICILCFATYIVNFLIALIARTKGFFIEDIKITIKDFISGAKQYFVLFVIVLSCFIWTLYYLDSTTIFSPKIRKEKEQKEFFEAKTNKYAIKGNVLGKKNAPIIITIYSDFNCPFCRIANIMIHKAAKSENILVQDVNYPLDKSCNPYVAQTLTGHENSCMSAKYALAAKKQGKFWGCASLLFDKKPQTIEEIEGILSESNLGLDIQKLRNDANSQEISDEVKSDIEKAKQKGVTGTPSVEIDGVLYLGMPQYDEFIEKIKIAQKRKK
;
A
#
# COMPACT_ATOMS: atom_id res chain seq x y z
N MET A 1 22.90 -44.87 -12.54
CA MET A 1 22.27 -43.83 -11.73
C MET A 1 20.90 -44.36 -11.33
N GLU A 2 20.71 -44.78 -10.07
CA GLU A 2 19.39 -45.23 -9.61
C GLU A 2 18.41 -44.09 -9.66
N ASN A 3 17.47 -44.19 -10.59
CA ASN A 3 16.29 -43.36 -10.59
C ASN A 3 15.48 -43.69 -9.33
N VAL A 4 15.61 -42.89 -8.30
CA VAL A 4 14.72 -42.96 -7.13
C VAL A 4 13.30 -42.80 -7.67
N LYS A 5 12.56 -43.93 -7.73
CA LYS A 5 11.16 -43.92 -8.19
C LYS A 5 10.41 -42.79 -7.47
N PHE A 6 9.84 -41.86 -8.26
CA PHE A 6 9.09 -40.76 -7.71
C PHE A 6 7.89 -41.33 -6.95
N ASN A 7 7.96 -41.27 -5.64
CA ASN A 7 6.88 -41.76 -4.79
C ASN A 7 5.66 -40.84 -5.02
N ARG A 8 4.51 -41.43 -5.38
CA ARG A 8 3.23 -40.74 -5.61
C ARG A 8 2.91 -39.70 -4.52
N TRP A 9 3.34 -39.99 -3.32
CA TRP A 9 3.26 -39.12 -2.15
C TRP A 9 4.01 -37.77 -2.38
N ARG A 10 5.28 -37.83 -2.80
CA ARG A 10 6.08 -36.61 -3.02
C ARG A 10 5.48 -35.71 -4.13
N PHE A 11 5.00 -36.35 -5.20
CA PHE A 11 4.30 -35.62 -6.27
C PHE A 11 3.09 -34.86 -5.73
N ILE A 12 2.20 -35.54 -4.99
CA ILE A 12 0.99 -34.95 -4.42
C ILE A 12 1.37 -33.85 -3.43
N ALA A 13 2.35 -34.07 -2.55
CA ALA A 13 2.79 -33.10 -1.57
C ALA A 13 3.34 -31.82 -2.24
N ILE A 14 4.20 -31.95 -3.26
CA ILE A 14 4.74 -30.81 -3.99
C ILE A 14 3.62 -30.08 -4.74
N LEU A 15 2.70 -30.80 -5.38
CA LEU A 15 1.56 -30.22 -6.08
C LEU A 15 0.68 -29.38 -5.14
N LEU A 16 0.33 -29.93 -3.97
CA LEU A 16 -0.47 -29.22 -2.98
C LEU A 16 0.25 -27.98 -2.45
N LEU A 17 1.55 -28.06 -2.16
CA LEU A 17 2.34 -26.90 -1.73
C LEU A 17 2.42 -25.82 -2.79
N ILE A 18 2.60 -26.19 -4.07
CA ILE A 18 2.59 -25.22 -5.18
C ILE A 18 1.22 -24.53 -5.28
N LEU A 19 0.11 -25.28 -5.19
CA LEU A 19 -1.23 -24.71 -5.25
C LEU A 19 -1.51 -23.77 -4.07
N ILE A 20 -1.07 -24.13 -2.86
CA ILE A 20 -1.13 -23.26 -1.68
C ILE A 20 -0.30 -21.99 -1.93
N GLY A 21 0.93 -22.13 -2.46
CA GLY A 21 1.78 -20.99 -2.78
C GLY A 21 1.16 -20.04 -3.80
N ILE A 22 0.51 -20.57 -4.85
CA ILE A 22 -0.24 -19.76 -5.83
C ILE A 22 -1.38 -19.00 -5.14
N GLY A 23 -2.17 -19.66 -4.30
CA GLY A 23 -3.25 -19.03 -3.53
C GLY A 23 -2.74 -17.87 -2.67
N LEU A 24 -1.68 -18.11 -1.89
CA LEU A 24 -1.05 -17.08 -1.06
C LEU A 24 -0.53 -15.89 -1.89
N CYS A 25 0.05 -16.15 -3.07
CA CYS A 25 0.50 -15.10 -3.96
C CYS A 25 -0.67 -14.32 -4.58
N CYS A 26 -1.80 -14.98 -4.88
CA CYS A 26 -3.00 -14.29 -5.33
C CYS A 26 -3.54 -13.34 -4.26
N ASP A 27 -3.63 -13.78 -3.00
CA ASP A 27 -4.06 -12.94 -1.89
C ASP A 27 -3.10 -11.76 -1.66
N LEU A 28 -1.79 -12.00 -1.69
CA LEU A 28 -0.78 -10.95 -1.57
C LEU A 28 -0.84 -9.94 -2.73
N ALA A 29 -1.05 -10.41 -3.96
CA ALA A 29 -1.25 -9.54 -5.12
C ALA A 29 -2.54 -8.71 -4.97
N TYR A 30 -3.63 -9.33 -4.54
CA TYR A 30 -4.88 -8.64 -4.26
C TYR A 30 -4.71 -7.54 -3.19
N ILE A 31 -4.04 -7.86 -2.07
CA ILE A 31 -3.72 -6.88 -1.02
C ILE A 31 -2.87 -5.75 -1.60
N PHE A 32 -1.82 -6.06 -2.37
CA PHE A 32 -0.97 -5.06 -3.01
C PHE A 32 -1.78 -4.12 -3.91
N PHE A 33 -2.59 -4.65 -4.82
CA PHE A 33 -3.40 -3.82 -5.72
C PHE A 33 -4.47 -3.05 -4.97
N LYS A 34 -5.11 -3.66 -3.99
CA LYS A 34 -6.10 -2.99 -3.15
C LYS A 34 -5.50 -1.82 -2.38
N THR A 35 -4.36 -2.00 -1.73
CA THR A 35 -3.73 -0.95 -0.91
C THR A 35 -3.07 0.16 -1.73
N ASN A 36 -2.59 -0.14 -2.93
CA ASN A 36 -1.85 0.82 -3.74
C ASN A 36 -2.67 1.49 -4.84
N PHE A 37 -3.77 0.88 -5.30
CA PHE A 37 -4.53 1.34 -6.46
C PHE A 37 -6.01 1.59 -6.19
N HIS A 38 -6.60 1.02 -5.12
CA HIS A 38 -7.97 1.37 -4.75
C HIS A 38 -8.00 2.74 -4.06
N GLU A 39 -9.02 3.52 -4.39
CA GLU A 39 -9.20 4.88 -3.89
C GLU A 39 -9.66 4.91 -2.43
N VAL A 40 -10.32 3.85 -1.99
CA VAL A 40 -10.78 3.66 -0.61
C VAL A 40 -9.99 2.52 0.00
N TYR A 41 -9.19 2.84 1.01
CA TYR A 41 -8.50 1.83 1.79
C TYR A 41 -9.47 1.14 2.74
N VAL A 42 -9.65 -0.17 2.53
CA VAL A 42 -10.29 -1.05 3.51
C VAL A 42 -9.20 -1.98 4.03
N PRO A 43 -8.91 -2.00 5.33
CA PRO A 43 -7.89 -2.89 5.88
C PRO A 43 -8.11 -4.33 5.43
N SER A 44 -7.02 -5.05 5.15
CA SER A 44 -7.09 -6.48 4.87
C SER A 44 -7.31 -7.27 6.16
N PHE A 45 -7.73 -8.52 6.03
CA PHE A 45 -7.85 -9.43 7.17
C PHE A 45 -6.52 -9.68 7.89
N CYS A 46 -5.40 -9.40 7.23
CA CYS A 46 -4.04 -9.56 7.73
C CYS A 46 -3.52 -8.31 8.47
N ASN A 47 -4.32 -7.26 8.59
CA ASN A 47 -4.02 -6.07 9.39
C ASN A 47 -4.62 -6.25 10.80
N VAL A 48 -3.91 -6.99 11.66
CA VAL A 48 -4.40 -7.41 12.98
C VAL A 48 -3.88 -6.51 14.10
N SER A 49 -2.68 -5.93 13.94
CA SER A 49 -2.05 -5.05 14.94
C SER A 49 -1.03 -4.12 14.30
N GLN A 50 -0.47 -3.20 15.07
CA GLN A 50 0.60 -2.31 14.58
C GLN A 50 1.83 -3.09 14.07
N LEU A 51 2.11 -4.25 14.66
CA LEU A 51 3.22 -5.12 14.27
C LEU A 51 2.85 -6.08 13.14
N ILE A 52 1.62 -6.61 13.15
CA ILE A 52 1.12 -7.56 12.14
C ILE A 52 0.26 -6.80 11.15
N ASP A 53 0.87 -6.39 10.03
CA ASP A 53 0.27 -5.49 9.06
C ASP A 53 0.78 -5.78 7.64
N CYS A 54 0.06 -6.64 6.91
CA CYS A 54 0.38 -6.95 5.51
C CYS A 54 0.19 -5.75 4.59
N ASP A 55 -0.80 -4.89 4.88
CA ASP A 55 -1.08 -3.70 4.09
C ASP A 55 0.09 -2.72 4.19
N GLY A 56 0.60 -2.51 5.41
CA GLY A 56 1.74 -1.65 5.64
C GLY A 56 3.03 -2.15 4.98
N VAL A 57 3.25 -3.46 4.91
CA VAL A 57 4.38 -4.03 4.16
C VAL A 57 4.18 -3.83 2.66
N SER A 58 2.96 -4.00 2.14
CA SER A 58 2.65 -3.91 0.70
C SER A 58 2.77 -2.49 0.13
N THR A 59 2.73 -1.45 0.97
CA THR A 59 2.87 -0.05 0.57
C THR A 59 4.32 0.44 0.54
N THR A 60 5.27 -0.38 0.96
CA THR A 60 6.70 -0.02 0.96
C THR A 60 7.35 -0.25 -0.41
N GLN A 61 8.47 0.44 -0.66
CA GLN A 61 9.29 0.19 -1.86
C GLN A 61 9.80 -1.27 -1.93
N TYR A 62 9.92 -1.96 -0.79
CA TYR A 62 10.39 -3.34 -0.70
C TYR A 62 9.34 -4.37 -1.15
N ALA A 63 8.10 -3.96 -1.38
CA ALA A 63 7.07 -4.80 -1.98
C ALA A 63 7.26 -5.00 -3.49
N LEU A 64 8.17 -4.22 -4.10
CA LEU A 64 8.49 -4.25 -5.52
C LEU A 64 9.92 -4.74 -5.74
N SER A 65 10.11 -5.56 -6.77
CA SER A 65 11.41 -5.92 -7.33
C SER A 65 11.38 -5.65 -8.83
N PHE A 66 12.33 -4.85 -9.31
CA PHE A 66 12.38 -4.44 -10.72
C PHE A 66 11.05 -3.81 -11.22
N GLY A 67 10.43 -2.97 -10.39
CA GLY A 67 9.16 -2.32 -10.73
C GLY A 67 7.92 -3.24 -10.72
N VAL A 68 8.05 -4.51 -10.36
CA VAL A 68 6.96 -5.49 -10.33
C VAL A 68 6.72 -5.97 -8.89
N PRO A 69 5.45 -6.12 -8.46
CA PRO A 69 5.12 -6.65 -7.13
C PRO A 69 5.74 -8.03 -6.87
N ASN A 70 6.37 -8.22 -5.71
CA ASN A 70 6.98 -9.48 -5.31
C ASN A 70 6.00 -10.66 -5.32
N ALA A 71 4.71 -10.41 -5.07
CA ALA A 71 3.66 -11.40 -5.17
C ALA A 71 3.51 -11.97 -6.60
N LEU A 72 3.67 -11.13 -7.64
CA LEU A 72 3.62 -11.59 -9.04
C LEU A 72 4.86 -12.43 -9.41
N TRP A 73 6.03 -12.06 -8.90
CA TRP A 73 7.24 -12.89 -9.03
C TRP A 73 7.08 -14.24 -8.37
N GLY A 74 6.50 -14.28 -7.16
CA GLY A 74 6.16 -15.52 -6.47
C GLY A 74 5.18 -16.38 -7.25
N MET A 75 4.14 -15.78 -7.82
CA MET A 75 3.17 -16.49 -8.66
C MET A 75 3.83 -17.11 -9.89
N LEU A 76 4.66 -16.35 -10.62
CA LEU A 76 5.41 -16.83 -11.77
C LEU A 76 6.32 -18.01 -11.37
N LEU A 77 7.02 -17.91 -10.25
CA LEU A 77 7.86 -18.97 -9.72
C LEU A 77 7.08 -20.28 -9.49
N TYR A 78 5.92 -20.20 -8.83
CA TYR A 78 5.09 -21.38 -8.58
C TYR A 78 4.50 -21.96 -9.88
N LEU A 79 4.16 -21.13 -10.87
CA LEU A 79 3.72 -21.60 -12.18
C LEU A 79 4.84 -22.34 -12.92
N VAL A 80 6.07 -21.85 -12.86
CA VAL A 80 7.25 -22.55 -13.41
C VAL A 80 7.49 -23.88 -12.69
N MET A 81 7.41 -23.89 -11.36
CA MET A 81 7.53 -25.13 -10.58
C MET A 81 6.42 -26.14 -10.93
N LEU A 82 5.20 -25.67 -11.13
CA LEU A 82 4.06 -26.50 -11.55
C LEU A 82 4.32 -27.12 -12.93
N MET A 83 4.76 -26.32 -13.89
CA MET A 83 5.15 -26.80 -15.22
C MET A 83 6.25 -27.89 -15.13
N LEU A 84 7.31 -27.62 -14.38
CA LEU A 84 8.42 -28.58 -14.20
C LEU A 84 7.94 -29.88 -13.51
N LEU A 85 7.00 -29.80 -12.59
CA LEU A 85 6.43 -30.97 -11.91
C LEU A 85 5.66 -31.87 -12.88
N PHE A 86 4.90 -31.26 -13.81
CA PHE A 86 4.21 -32.02 -14.84
C PHE A 86 5.17 -32.58 -15.91
N VAL A 87 6.20 -31.83 -16.30
CA VAL A 87 7.27 -32.30 -17.19
C VAL A 87 7.94 -33.54 -16.59
N ASP A 88 8.31 -33.52 -15.31
CA ASP A 88 8.87 -34.69 -14.61
C ASP A 88 7.92 -35.90 -14.64
N LYS A 89 6.62 -35.66 -14.47
CA LYS A 89 5.60 -36.72 -14.53
C LYS A 89 5.47 -37.31 -15.93
N ILE A 90 5.47 -36.47 -16.98
CA ILE A 90 5.38 -36.90 -18.39
C ILE A 90 6.62 -37.71 -18.75
N GLN A 91 7.83 -37.23 -18.47
CA GLN A 91 9.08 -37.94 -18.75
C GLN A 91 9.19 -39.30 -18.02
N THR A 92 8.61 -39.41 -16.82
CA THR A 92 8.58 -40.69 -16.10
C THR A 92 7.55 -41.67 -16.62
N THR A 93 6.55 -41.19 -17.38
CA THR A 93 5.44 -42.00 -17.92
C THR A 93 5.65 -42.38 -19.39
N PHE A 94 6.17 -41.44 -20.18
CA PHE A 94 6.39 -41.60 -21.63
C PHE A 94 7.88 -41.47 -21.96
N LYS A 95 8.38 -42.26 -22.92
CA LYS A 95 9.72 -42.13 -23.48
C LYS A 95 9.71 -41.25 -24.70
N ASP A 96 10.83 -40.55 -24.94
CA ASP A 96 11.08 -39.74 -26.13
C ASP A 96 10.03 -38.62 -26.36
N THR A 97 9.97 -37.71 -25.42
CA THR A 97 9.08 -36.55 -25.46
C THR A 97 9.83 -35.27 -25.84
N ILE A 98 9.12 -34.29 -26.37
CA ILE A 98 9.66 -32.94 -26.63
C ILE A 98 10.17 -32.24 -25.34
N PHE A 99 9.81 -32.77 -24.17
CA PHE A 99 10.22 -32.24 -22.88
C PHE A 99 11.57 -32.77 -22.39
N ASP A 100 12.24 -33.66 -23.14
CA ASP A 100 13.55 -34.22 -22.77
C ASP A 100 14.68 -33.17 -22.78
N VAL A 101 14.38 -31.96 -23.26
CA VAL A 101 15.22 -30.76 -23.09
C VAL A 101 15.46 -30.47 -21.59
N PHE A 102 14.48 -30.75 -20.73
CA PHE A 102 14.58 -30.61 -19.28
C PHE A 102 15.12 -31.89 -18.64
N LYS A 103 16.46 -32.03 -18.58
CA LYS A 103 17.12 -33.27 -18.14
C LYS A 103 16.79 -33.70 -16.70
N ASN A 104 16.68 -32.73 -15.78
CA ASN A 104 16.51 -32.98 -14.34
C ASN A 104 15.45 -32.07 -13.71
N PRO A 105 14.15 -32.14 -14.07
CA PRO A 105 13.13 -31.20 -13.62
C PRO A 105 12.99 -31.11 -12.10
N ARG A 106 13.17 -32.20 -11.37
CA ARG A 106 13.12 -32.23 -9.88
C ARG A 106 14.24 -31.42 -9.24
N SER A 107 15.47 -31.59 -9.75
CA SER A 107 16.61 -30.79 -9.24
C SER A 107 16.38 -29.32 -9.50
N TYR A 108 15.68 -28.97 -10.60
CA TYR A 108 15.31 -27.57 -10.86
C TYR A 108 14.28 -27.06 -9.86
N ILE A 109 13.23 -27.85 -9.52
CA ILE A 109 12.25 -27.48 -8.51
C ILE A 109 12.93 -27.34 -7.13
N ALA A 110 13.80 -28.27 -6.75
CA ALA A 110 14.54 -28.20 -5.48
C ALA A 110 15.42 -26.94 -5.44
N SER A 111 16.15 -26.64 -6.51
CA SER A 111 17.03 -25.46 -6.61
C SER A 111 16.24 -24.15 -6.55
N LEU A 112 15.13 -24.06 -7.29
CA LEU A 112 14.23 -22.90 -7.23
C LEU A 112 13.65 -22.70 -5.83
N GLY A 113 13.27 -23.79 -5.16
CA GLY A 113 12.81 -23.76 -3.77
C GLY A 113 13.86 -23.22 -2.80
N VAL A 114 15.12 -23.65 -2.94
CA VAL A 114 16.24 -23.16 -2.09
C VAL A 114 16.51 -21.68 -2.36
N ILE A 115 16.61 -21.29 -3.63
CA ILE A 115 16.90 -19.90 -4.01
C ILE A 115 15.76 -18.97 -3.53
N SER A 116 14.51 -19.38 -3.75
CA SER A 116 13.37 -18.58 -3.28
C SER A 116 13.29 -18.49 -1.76
N PHE A 117 13.63 -19.56 -1.04
CA PHE A 117 13.72 -19.53 0.42
C PHE A 117 14.84 -18.60 0.90
N ALA A 118 16.00 -18.61 0.28
CA ALA A 118 17.09 -17.68 0.62
C ALA A 118 16.69 -16.22 0.41
N LEU A 119 16.04 -15.90 -0.71
CA LEU A 119 15.49 -14.57 -0.96
C LEU A 119 14.39 -14.20 0.06
N SER A 120 13.57 -15.17 0.44
CA SER A 120 12.55 -14.99 1.48
C SER A 120 13.15 -14.60 2.83
N MET A 121 14.31 -15.14 3.20
CA MET A 121 15.02 -14.77 4.43
C MET A 121 15.51 -13.32 4.40
N VAL A 122 15.98 -12.84 3.24
CA VAL A 122 16.35 -11.44 3.05
C VAL A 122 15.12 -10.53 3.21
N LEU A 123 14.00 -10.88 2.59
CA LEU A 123 12.75 -10.12 2.71
C LEU A 123 12.19 -10.15 4.15
N ALA A 124 12.31 -11.28 4.85
CA ALA A 124 11.95 -11.39 6.26
C ALA A 124 12.79 -10.45 7.14
N PHE A 125 14.10 -10.39 6.91
CA PHE A 125 14.99 -9.48 7.60
C PHE A 125 14.60 -8.02 7.36
N ILE A 126 14.34 -7.63 6.10
CA ILE A 126 13.88 -6.28 5.73
C ILE A 126 12.55 -5.96 6.44
N SER A 127 11.59 -6.88 6.41
CA SER A 127 10.28 -6.72 7.04
C SER A 127 10.39 -6.43 8.53
N ILE A 128 11.21 -7.23 9.26
CA ILE A 128 11.34 -7.13 10.71
C ILE A 128 12.23 -5.95 11.14
N LYS A 129 13.36 -5.72 10.45
CA LYS A 129 14.39 -4.75 10.89
C LYS A 129 14.25 -3.37 10.28
N ILE A 130 13.76 -3.26 9.05
CA ILE A 130 13.67 -1.98 8.34
C ILE A 130 12.25 -1.45 8.36
N ILE A 131 11.25 -2.30 8.04
CA ILE A 131 9.85 -1.89 7.97
C ILE A 131 9.21 -1.91 9.37
N SER A 132 9.75 -2.73 10.30
CA SER A 132 9.20 -2.98 11.64
C SER A 132 7.77 -3.51 11.63
N LYS A 133 7.39 -4.26 10.58
CA LYS A 133 6.08 -4.87 10.39
C LYS A 133 6.23 -6.31 9.90
N ILE A 134 5.27 -7.16 10.29
CA ILE A 134 5.25 -8.59 9.94
C ILE A 134 4.04 -8.85 9.02
N CYS A 135 4.32 -9.47 7.87
CA CYS A 135 3.29 -9.95 6.96
C CYS A 135 3.13 -11.47 7.12
N ILE A 136 2.03 -11.91 7.72
CA ILE A 136 1.78 -13.36 7.99
C ILE A 136 1.72 -14.16 6.69
N LEU A 137 1.08 -13.64 5.64
CA LEU A 137 0.99 -14.30 4.35
C LEU A 137 2.37 -14.46 3.69
N CYS A 138 3.26 -13.45 3.84
CA CYS A 138 4.62 -13.54 3.34
C CYS A 138 5.38 -14.68 4.06
N PHE A 139 5.27 -14.76 5.39
CA PHE A 139 5.88 -15.84 6.16
C PHE A 139 5.33 -17.22 5.78
N ALA A 140 4.03 -17.32 5.48
CA ALA A 140 3.45 -18.58 4.98
C ALA A 140 4.09 -19.00 3.63
N THR A 141 4.33 -18.06 2.70
CA THR A 141 5.05 -18.39 1.45
C THR A 141 6.49 -18.83 1.70
N TYR A 142 7.17 -18.27 2.71
CA TYR A 142 8.54 -18.68 3.07
C TYR A 142 8.59 -20.14 3.55
N ILE A 143 7.61 -20.54 4.37
CA ILE A 143 7.46 -21.93 4.82
C ILE A 143 7.17 -22.85 3.63
N VAL A 144 6.29 -22.46 2.72
CA VAL A 144 5.97 -23.23 1.51
C VAL A 144 7.22 -23.42 0.65
N ASN A 145 8.02 -22.38 0.41
CA ASN A 145 9.27 -22.46 -0.36
C ASN A 145 10.27 -23.45 0.28
N PHE A 146 10.42 -23.39 1.60
CA PHE A 146 11.28 -24.30 2.34
C PHE A 146 10.82 -25.75 2.22
N LEU A 147 9.52 -26.01 2.39
CA LEU A 147 8.96 -27.37 2.30
C LEU A 147 9.08 -27.94 0.88
N ILE A 148 8.86 -27.13 -0.16
CA ILE A 148 9.07 -27.55 -1.55
C ILE A 148 10.53 -27.94 -1.76
N ALA A 149 11.49 -27.10 -1.33
CA ALA A 149 12.90 -27.40 -1.43
C ALA A 149 13.25 -28.74 -0.75
N LEU A 150 12.72 -28.98 0.45
CA LEU A 150 12.98 -30.17 1.23
C LEU A 150 12.42 -31.46 0.59
N ILE A 151 11.18 -31.38 0.06
CA ILE A 151 10.47 -32.54 -0.51
C ILE A 151 10.94 -32.84 -1.93
N ALA A 152 11.27 -31.82 -2.72
CA ALA A 152 11.74 -31.98 -4.11
C ALA A 152 13.18 -32.48 -4.21
N ARG A 153 13.95 -32.40 -3.13
CA ARG A 153 15.36 -32.82 -3.09
C ARG A 153 15.57 -34.24 -3.64
N THR A 154 16.56 -34.37 -4.55
CA THR A 154 16.86 -35.66 -5.23
C THR A 154 17.99 -36.43 -4.54
N LYS A 155 18.98 -35.73 -3.96
CA LYS A 155 20.18 -36.29 -3.31
C LYS A 155 20.46 -35.61 -1.97
N GLY A 156 21.42 -36.11 -1.21
CA GLY A 156 21.71 -35.78 0.18
C GLY A 156 21.71 -34.30 0.57
N PHE A 157 22.40 -33.44 -0.17
CA PHE A 157 22.48 -31.98 0.10
C PHE A 157 21.92 -31.12 -1.03
N PHE A 158 21.30 -30.00 -0.72
CA PHE A 158 20.76 -29.04 -1.67
C PHE A 158 21.78 -28.53 -2.71
N ILE A 159 23.06 -28.48 -2.32
CA ILE A 159 24.17 -28.05 -3.18
C ILE A 159 24.31 -28.93 -4.42
N GLU A 160 24.01 -30.22 -4.33
CA GLU A 160 24.08 -31.13 -5.49
C GLU A 160 22.98 -30.82 -6.52
N ASP A 161 21.76 -30.58 -6.06
CA ASP A 161 20.65 -30.17 -6.95
C ASP A 161 20.97 -28.85 -7.63
N ILE A 162 21.53 -27.87 -6.91
CA ILE A 162 21.96 -26.58 -7.46
C ILE A 162 23.06 -26.77 -8.51
N LYS A 163 24.06 -27.61 -8.25
CA LYS A 163 25.14 -27.89 -9.22
C LYS A 163 24.60 -28.54 -10.50
N ILE A 164 23.67 -29.51 -10.38
CA ILE A 164 23.02 -30.14 -11.51
C ILE A 164 22.25 -29.08 -12.32
N THR A 165 21.46 -28.26 -11.66
CA THR A 165 20.67 -27.20 -12.30
C THR A 165 21.55 -26.20 -13.06
N ILE A 166 22.63 -25.71 -12.43
CA ILE A 166 23.58 -24.79 -13.07
C ILE A 166 24.26 -25.44 -14.29
N LYS A 167 24.72 -26.71 -14.16
CA LYS A 167 25.35 -27.43 -15.27
C LYS A 167 24.42 -27.61 -16.45
N ASP A 168 23.16 -28.00 -16.19
CA ASP A 168 22.16 -28.20 -17.23
C ASP A 168 21.76 -26.86 -17.88
N PHE A 169 21.62 -25.80 -17.08
CA PHE A 169 21.36 -24.45 -17.58
C PHE A 169 22.47 -23.94 -18.50
N ILE A 170 23.74 -24.07 -18.08
CA ILE A 170 24.88 -23.67 -18.91
C ILE A 170 24.94 -24.51 -20.20
N SER A 171 24.68 -25.81 -20.11
CA SER A 171 24.65 -26.70 -21.28
C SER A 171 23.52 -26.31 -22.26
N GLY A 172 22.33 -26.03 -21.74
CA GLY A 172 21.19 -25.57 -22.52
C GLY A 172 21.43 -24.19 -23.15
N ALA A 173 21.98 -23.23 -22.37
CA ALA A 173 22.31 -21.91 -22.86
C ALA A 173 23.38 -21.96 -23.98
N LYS A 174 24.34 -22.86 -23.93
CA LYS A 174 25.32 -23.09 -25.01
C LYS A 174 24.69 -23.71 -26.24
N GLN A 175 23.81 -24.68 -26.06
CA GLN A 175 23.15 -25.39 -27.19
C GLN A 175 22.18 -24.50 -27.94
N TYR A 176 21.46 -23.61 -27.24
CA TYR A 176 20.45 -22.71 -27.76
C TYR A 176 20.87 -21.23 -27.64
N PHE A 177 22.16 -20.93 -27.82
CA PHE A 177 22.76 -19.62 -27.49
C PHE A 177 22.01 -18.44 -28.08
N VAL A 178 21.66 -18.49 -29.35
CA VAL A 178 20.95 -17.38 -30.04
C VAL A 178 19.58 -17.14 -29.38
N LEU A 179 18.80 -18.21 -29.18
CA LEU A 179 17.49 -18.14 -28.58
C LEU A 179 17.60 -17.61 -27.12
N PHE A 180 18.60 -18.09 -26.37
CA PHE A 180 18.87 -17.64 -25.00
C PHE A 180 19.16 -16.14 -24.95
N VAL A 181 20.02 -15.61 -25.84
CA VAL A 181 20.35 -14.19 -25.92
C VAL A 181 19.11 -13.36 -26.25
N ILE A 182 18.29 -13.80 -27.22
CA ILE A 182 17.04 -13.10 -27.58
C ILE A 182 16.09 -13.05 -26.38
N VAL A 183 15.82 -14.18 -25.74
CA VAL A 183 14.89 -14.26 -24.61
C VAL A 183 15.40 -13.42 -23.42
N LEU A 184 16.70 -13.50 -23.11
CA LEU A 184 17.31 -12.71 -22.04
C LEU A 184 17.24 -11.21 -22.37
N SER A 185 17.52 -10.80 -23.60
CA SER A 185 17.44 -9.40 -24.02
C SER A 185 16.02 -8.86 -23.93
N CYS A 186 15.02 -9.63 -24.41
CA CYS A 186 13.61 -9.26 -24.27
C CYS A 186 13.18 -9.17 -22.80
N PHE A 187 13.64 -10.10 -21.95
CA PHE A 187 13.35 -10.10 -20.53
C PHE A 187 13.93 -8.86 -19.84
N ILE A 188 15.22 -8.55 -20.04
CA ILE A 188 15.89 -7.37 -19.50
C ILE A 188 15.19 -6.09 -19.97
N TRP A 189 14.85 -6.01 -21.27
CA TRP A 189 14.15 -4.86 -21.83
C TRP A 189 12.75 -4.69 -21.20
N THR A 190 12.02 -5.79 -21.00
CA THR A 190 10.71 -5.77 -20.32
C THR A 190 10.84 -5.27 -18.89
N LEU A 191 11.83 -5.75 -18.13
CA LEU A 191 12.07 -5.29 -16.76
C LEU A 191 12.43 -3.80 -16.73
N TYR A 192 13.31 -3.36 -17.62
CA TYR A 192 13.66 -1.94 -17.76
C TYR A 192 12.42 -1.08 -18.09
N TYR A 193 11.56 -1.55 -19.00
CA TYR A 193 10.33 -0.86 -19.36
C TYR A 193 9.37 -0.78 -18.18
N LEU A 194 9.14 -1.86 -17.44
CA LEU A 194 8.27 -1.90 -16.27
C LEU A 194 8.79 -1.00 -15.14
N ASP A 195 10.09 -0.98 -14.92
CA ASP A 195 10.71 -0.11 -13.92
C ASP A 195 10.65 1.37 -14.34
N SER A 196 10.95 1.68 -15.59
CA SER A 196 10.91 3.05 -16.12
C SER A 196 9.51 3.65 -16.18
N THR A 197 8.49 2.85 -16.47
CA THR A 197 7.09 3.29 -16.53
C THR A 197 6.45 3.39 -15.15
N THR A 198 7.08 2.81 -14.13
CA THR A 198 6.64 2.90 -12.73
C THR A 198 5.16 2.54 -12.48
N ILE A 199 4.59 1.73 -13.39
CA ILE A 199 3.18 1.34 -13.39
C ILE A 199 2.75 0.79 -12.03
N PHE A 200 3.64 0.07 -11.34
CA PHE A 200 3.38 -0.51 -10.02
C PHE A 200 4.02 0.24 -8.86
N SER A 201 4.62 1.42 -9.08
CA SER A 201 5.31 2.15 -8.01
C SER A 201 4.34 3.01 -7.17
N PRO A 202 4.07 2.62 -5.90
CA PRO A 202 3.19 3.39 -5.01
C PRO A 202 3.69 4.82 -4.76
N LYS A 203 5.01 5.01 -4.74
CA LYS A 203 5.63 6.31 -4.46
C LYS A 203 5.35 7.32 -5.57
N ILE A 204 5.49 6.91 -6.83
CA ILE A 204 5.26 7.81 -7.97
C ILE A 204 3.78 8.09 -8.17
N ARG A 205 2.92 7.11 -7.89
CA ARG A 205 1.49 7.34 -7.87
C ARG A 205 1.11 8.40 -6.84
N LYS A 206 1.63 8.31 -5.61
CA LYS A 206 1.40 9.32 -4.56
C LYS A 206 1.95 10.69 -4.97
N GLU A 207 3.16 10.75 -5.56
CA GLU A 207 3.74 12.00 -6.07
C GLU A 207 2.89 12.58 -7.20
N LYS A 208 2.37 11.75 -8.11
CA LYS A 208 1.48 12.17 -9.18
C LYS A 208 0.13 12.67 -8.65
N GLU A 209 -0.48 11.94 -7.71
CA GLU A 209 -1.73 12.34 -7.05
C GLU A 209 -1.54 13.63 -6.24
N GLN A 210 -0.42 13.79 -5.53
CA GLN A 210 -0.06 15.04 -4.86
C GLN A 210 0.17 16.16 -5.86
N LYS A 211 0.89 15.91 -6.95
CA LYS A 211 1.13 16.89 -8.00
C LYS A 211 -0.18 17.29 -8.67
N GLU A 212 -1.03 16.36 -9.04
CA GLU A 212 -2.38 16.64 -9.56
C GLU A 212 -3.23 17.40 -8.54
N PHE A 213 -3.12 17.09 -7.27
CA PHE A 213 -3.80 17.80 -6.19
C PHE A 213 -3.31 19.25 -6.07
N PHE A 214 -1.98 19.47 -6.15
CA PHE A 214 -1.40 20.83 -6.10
C PHE A 214 -1.58 21.59 -7.40
N GLU A 215 -1.53 20.93 -8.56
CA GLU A 215 -1.76 21.53 -9.88
C GLU A 215 -3.24 21.77 -10.18
N ALA A 216 -4.15 21.05 -9.56
CA ALA A 216 -5.60 21.25 -9.65
C ALA A 216 -6.07 22.62 -9.12
N LYS A 217 -5.14 23.48 -8.69
CA LYS A 217 -5.37 24.90 -8.40
C LYS A 217 -6.17 25.64 -9.48
N THR A 218 -6.22 25.12 -10.69
CA THR A 218 -6.65 25.95 -11.81
C THR A 218 -7.97 25.55 -12.44
N ASN A 219 -8.51 24.32 -12.29
CA ASN A 219 -9.46 23.94 -13.32
C ASN A 219 -10.83 23.40 -12.91
N LYS A 220 -11.08 22.87 -11.72
CA LYS A 220 -12.42 22.33 -11.41
C LYS A 220 -12.98 22.66 -10.02
N TYR A 221 -12.15 23.04 -9.07
CA TYR A 221 -12.60 23.46 -7.74
C TYR A 221 -11.68 24.53 -7.13
N ALA A 222 -12.25 25.50 -6.44
CA ALA A 222 -11.50 26.54 -5.76
C ALA A 222 -11.06 26.02 -4.38
N ILE A 223 -9.79 26.28 -4.01
CA ILE A 223 -9.27 26.05 -2.66
C ILE A 223 -9.10 27.43 -2.01
N LYS A 224 -9.85 27.70 -0.94
CA LYS A 224 -9.74 28.94 -0.17
C LYS A 224 -9.88 28.65 1.33
N GLY A 225 -8.86 28.99 2.11
CA GLY A 225 -8.84 28.71 3.54
C GLY A 225 -8.93 27.21 3.80
N ASN A 226 -9.83 26.78 4.67
CA ASN A 226 -10.20 25.39 4.92
C ASN A 226 -11.42 24.91 4.11
N VAL A 227 -11.74 25.60 3.00
CA VAL A 227 -12.85 25.29 2.11
C VAL A 227 -12.34 24.80 0.77
N LEU A 228 -12.92 23.71 0.26
CA LEU A 228 -12.59 23.04 -0.98
C LEU A 228 -13.84 22.85 -1.82
N GLY A 229 -13.76 23.00 -3.14
CA GLY A 229 -14.86 22.73 -4.06
C GLY A 229 -15.41 23.96 -4.76
N LYS A 230 -16.66 23.94 -5.16
CA LYS A 230 -17.25 25.00 -5.99
C LYS A 230 -17.95 26.05 -5.09
N LYS A 231 -17.58 27.32 -5.24
CA LYS A 231 -18.05 28.43 -4.39
C LYS A 231 -19.58 28.51 -4.25
N ASN A 232 -20.32 28.18 -5.31
CA ASN A 232 -21.78 28.25 -5.34
C ASN A 232 -22.42 26.86 -5.37
N ALA A 233 -21.74 25.86 -4.80
CA ALA A 233 -22.28 24.50 -4.76
C ALA A 233 -23.54 24.44 -3.86
N PRO A 234 -24.59 23.73 -4.29
CA PRO A 234 -25.82 23.61 -3.52
C PRO A 234 -25.66 22.76 -2.25
N ILE A 235 -24.68 21.89 -2.22
CA ILE A 235 -24.44 20.95 -1.13
C ILE A 235 -23.17 21.34 -0.38
N ILE A 236 -23.32 21.50 0.94
CA ILE A 236 -22.21 21.75 1.86
C ILE A 236 -21.90 20.45 2.59
N ILE A 237 -20.65 20.09 2.60
CA ILE A 237 -20.09 18.96 3.36
C ILE A 237 -19.14 19.52 4.40
N THR A 238 -19.39 19.20 5.66
CA THR A 238 -18.45 19.49 6.74
C THR A 238 -17.80 18.19 7.18
N ILE A 239 -16.46 18.15 7.16
CA ILE A 239 -15.72 17.05 7.73
C ILE A 239 -15.12 17.47 9.07
N TYR A 240 -15.29 16.63 10.07
CA TYR A 240 -14.67 16.76 11.38
C TYR A 240 -13.49 15.80 11.44
N SER A 241 -12.29 16.35 11.54
CA SER A 241 -11.06 15.58 11.32
C SER A 241 -10.00 15.78 12.40
N ASP A 242 -9.11 14.79 12.49
CA ASP A 242 -7.89 14.79 13.28
C ASP A 242 -6.74 14.36 12.39
N PHE A 243 -5.67 15.14 12.30
CA PHE A 243 -4.54 14.87 11.38
C PHE A 243 -3.75 13.60 11.72
N ASN A 244 -3.81 13.13 12.98
CA ASN A 244 -3.16 11.89 13.38
C ASN A 244 -4.07 10.66 13.17
N CYS A 245 -5.36 10.85 12.88
CA CYS A 245 -6.31 9.78 12.66
C CYS A 245 -6.09 9.09 11.30
N PRO A 246 -5.81 7.77 11.26
CA PRO A 246 -5.60 7.05 10.00
C PRO A 246 -6.83 7.03 9.10
N PHE A 247 -8.03 7.00 9.68
CA PHE A 247 -9.28 7.03 8.92
C PHE A 247 -9.60 8.43 8.35
N CYS A 248 -9.13 9.50 9.01
CA CYS A 248 -9.25 10.85 8.48
C CYS A 248 -8.39 11.06 7.23
N ARG A 249 -7.22 10.42 7.17
CA ARG A 249 -6.40 10.41 5.94
C ARG A 249 -7.17 9.84 4.74
N ILE A 250 -7.89 8.74 4.96
CA ILE A 250 -8.72 8.11 3.91
C ILE A 250 -9.88 9.04 3.53
N ALA A 251 -10.57 9.60 4.52
CA ALA A 251 -11.65 10.55 4.31
C ALA A 251 -11.19 11.77 3.51
N ASN A 252 -9.99 12.29 3.78
CA ASN A 252 -9.40 13.40 3.02
C ASN A 252 -9.25 13.07 1.52
N ILE A 253 -8.75 11.87 1.18
CA ILE A 253 -8.63 11.40 -0.21
C ILE A 253 -10.01 11.32 -0.89
N MET A 254 -10.99 10.72 -0.20
CA MET A 254 -12.36 10.56 -0.70
C MET A 254 -13.02 11.91 -0.99
N ILE A 255 -12.84 12.88 -0.09
CA ILE A 255 -13.37 14.23 -0.20
C ILE A 255 -12.78 14.98 -1.39
N HIS A 256 -11.47 14.91 -1.58
CA HIS A 256 -10.82 15.55 -2.73
C HIS A 256 -11.30 14.96 -4.05
N LYS A 257 -11.49 13.63 -4.09
CA LYS A 257 -12.06 12.97 -5.25
C LYS A 257 -13.50 13.44 -5.52
N ALA A 258 -14.34 13.47 -4.50
CA ALA A 258 -15.72 13.93 -4.62
C ALA A 258 -15.79 15.40 -5.03
N ALA A 259 -14.92 16.29 -4.52
CA ALA A 259 -14.88 17.69 -4.89
C ALA A 259 -14.51 17.93 -6.36
N LYS A 260 -13.75 17.00 -6.97
CA LYS A 260 -13.46 17.02 -8.42
C LYS A 260 -14.69 16.68 -9.26
N SER A 261 -15.43 15.64 -8.89
CA SER A 261 -16.52 15.07 -9.69
C SER A 261 -17.87 15.72 -9.41
N GLU A 262 -18.15 16.07 -8.15
CA GLU A 262 -19.46 16.51 -7.69
C GLU A 262 -19.55 18.05 -7.55
N ASN A 263 -20.79 18.55 -7.54
CA ASN A 263 -21.05 19.98 -7.28
C ASN A 263 -21.26 20.21 -5.79
N ILE A 264 -20.16 20.21 -5.04
CA ILE A 264 -20.11 20.31 -3.57
C ILE A 264 -19.16 21.40 -3.12
N LEU A 265 -19.41 21.92 -1.92
CA LEU A 265 -18.51 22.72 -1.12
C LEU A 265 -18.14 21.91 0.12
N VAL A 266 -16.85 21.74 0.40
CA VAL A 266 -16.36 21.02 1.55
C VAL A 266 -15.67 21.98 2.51
N GLN A 267 -15.96 21.88 3.79
CA GLN A 267 -15.30 22.59 4.88
C GLN A 267 -14.69 21.59 5.86
N ASP A 268 -13.43 21.79 6.20
CA ASP A 268 -12.79 21.04 7.28
C ASP A 268 -12.97 21.76 8.62
N VAL A 269 -13.26 21.00 9.68
CA VAL A 269 -13.40 21.44 11.05
C VAL A 269 -12.55 20.54 11.95
N ASN A 270 -11.62 21.12 12.68
CA ASN A 270 -10.69 20.37 13.50
C ASN A 270 -11.39 19.79 14.74
N TYR A 271 -11.22 18.48 14.94
CA TYR A 271 -11.64 17.79 16.16
C TYR A 271 -10.54 16.86 16.66
N PRO A 272 -9.44 17.42 17.23
CA PRO A 272 -8.33 16.62 17.75
C PRO A 272 -8.79 15.65 18.84
N LEU A 273 -8.35 14.39 18.77
CA LEU A 273 -8.59 13.37 19.79
C LEU A 273 -7.51 13.41 20.88
N ASP A 274 -7.05 14.60 21.20
CA ASP A 274 -6.01 14.93 22.16
C ASP A 274 -6.60 15.80 23.28
N LYS A 275 -6.55 15.27 24.52
CA LYS A 275 -7.10 15.92 25.72
C LYS A 275 -6.44 17.26 26.04
N SER A 276 -5.24 17.53 25.53
CA SER A 276 -4.53 18.78 25.79
C SER A 276 -5.27 20.02 25.27
N CYS A 277 -6.10 19.87 24.24
CA CYS A 277 -6.95 20.96 23.75
C CYS A 277 -8.44 20.61 23.62
N ASN A 278 -8.80 19.31 23.63
CA ASN A 278 -10.17 18.85 23.51
C ASN A 278 -10.72 18.31 24.83
N PRO A 279 -11.50 19.10 25.58
CA PRO A 279 -12.01 18.68 26.90
C PRO A 279 -13.06 17.56 26.81
N TYR A 280 -13.60 17.29 25.63
CA TYR A 280 -14.62 16.27 25.40
C TYR A 280 -14.06 14.87 25.16
N VAL A 281 -12.75 14.74 25.08
CA VAL A 281 -12.04 13.47 25.01
C VAL A 281 -11.66 13.04 26.43
N ALA A 282 -12.09 11.84 26.84
CA ALA A 282 -11.84 11.36 28.21
C ALA A 282 -10.33 11.25 28.51
N GLN A 283 -9.57 10.76 27.50
CA GLN A 283 -8.12 10.69 27.51
C GLN A 283 -7.60 10.84 26.08
N THR A 284 -6.36 11.30 25.92
CA THR A 284 -5.69 11.30 24.62
C THR A 284 -5.58 9.87 24.10
N LEU A 285 -6.03 9.64 22.87
CA LEU A 285 -5.91 8.33 22.25
C LEU A 285 -4.46 8.09 21.81
N THR A 286 -4.01 6.86 21.93
CA THR A 286 -2.66 6.46 21.49
C THR A 286 -2.43 6.82 20.03
N GLY A 287 -1.33 7.53 19.76
CA GLY A 287 -1.00 8.04 18.41
C GLY A 287 -1.66 9.38 18.06
N HIS A 288 -2.39 10.01 19.01
CA HIS A 288 -3.03 11.32 18.84
C HIS A 288 -2.44 12.41 19.75
N GLU A 289 -1.33 12.14 20.41
CA GLU A 289 -0.72 13.00 21.42
C GLU A 289 -0.35 14.41 20.92
N ASN A 290 -0.18 14.55 19.60
CA ASN A 290 0.18 15.82 18.96
C ASN A 290 -0.90 16.35 18.00
N SER A 291 -2.12 15.85 18.11
CA SER A 291 -3.22 16.27 17.23
C SER A 291 -3.58 17.73 17.39
N CYS A 292 -3.51 18.27 18.59
CA CYS A 292 -3.75 19.69 18.87
C CYS A 292 -2.73 20.59 18.14
N MET A 293 -1.48 20.18 18.12
CA MET A 293 -0.40 20.90 17.47
C MET A 293 -0.58 20.86 15.95
N SER A 294 -0.86 19.69 15.39
CA SER A 294 -1.12 19.51 13.95
C SER A 294 -2.28 20.41 13.49
N ALA A 295 -3.36 20.47 14.26
CA ALA A 295 -4.50 21.35 13.97
C ALA A 295 -4.09 22.84 13.97
N LYS A 296 -3.27 23.29 14.92
CA LYS A 296 -2.76 24.67 14.99
C LYS A 296 -1.93 25.02 13.75
N TYR A 297 -1.02 24.14 13.33
CA TYR A 297 -0.18 24.33 12.16
C TYR A 297 -1.00 24.34 10.85
N ALA A 298 -2.04 23.51 10.74
CA ALA A 298 -2.95 23.54 9.60
C ALA A 298 -3.71 24.86 9.50
N LEU A 299 -4.21 25.39 10.63
CA LEU A 299 -4.88 26.69 10.70
C LEU A 299 -3.91 27.87 10.46
N ALA A 300 -2.66 27.78 10.93
CA ALA A 300 -1.65 28.76 10.58
C ALA A 300 -1.33 28.77 9.08
N ALA A 301 -1.27 27.59 8.45
CA ALA A 301 -1.14 27.48 6.99
C ALA A 301 -2.36 28.01 6.25
N LYS A 302 -3.58 27.96 6.84
CA LYS A 302 -4.80 28.61 6.31
C LYS A 302 -4.60 30.11 6.16
N LYS A 303 -3.93 30.78 7.12
CA LYS A 303 -3.64 32.23 7.04
C LYS A 303 -2.73 32.57 5.85
N GLN A 304 -1.91 31.63 5.41
CA GLN A 304 -1.08 31.73 4.21
C GLN A 304 -1.76 31.15 2.94
N GLY A 305 -3.05 30.78 3.01
CA GLY A 305 -3.80 30.22 1.89
C GLY A 305 -3.38 28.80 1.48
N LYS A 306 -2.74 28.04 2.40
CA LYS A 306 -2.12 26.73 2.13
C LYS A 306 -2.69 25.59 2.99
N PHE A 307 -3.89 25.76 3.56
CA PHE A 307 -4.51 24.79 4.46
C PHE A 307 -4.50 23.37 3.89
N TRP A 308 -5.08 23.15 2.71
CA TRP A 308 -5.25 21.82 2.15
C TRP A 308 -3.94 21.14 1.76
N GLY A 309 -2.94 21.93 1.35
CA GLY A 309 -1.59 21.42 1.10
C GLY A 309 -0.92 20.96 2.39
N CYS A 310 -1.00 21.77 3.44
CA CYS A 310 -0.51 21.44 4.76
C CYS A 310 -1.26 20.20 5.33
N ALA A 311 -2.59 20.21 5.30
CA ALA A 311 -3.43 19.11 5.76
C ALA A 311 -3.03 17.77 5.12
N SER A 312 -2.84 17.75 3.80
CA SER A 312 -2.44 16.54 3.09
C SER A 312 -1.07 16.00 3.53
N LEU A 313 -0.11 16.90 3.79
CA LEU A 313 1.21 16.51 4.31
C LEU A 313 1.13 15.98 5.74
N LEU A 314 0.36 16.62 6.61
CA LEU A 314 0.16 16.17 7.98
C LEU A 314 -0.50 14.77 8.02
N PHE A 315 -1.54 14.53 7.23
CA PHE A 315 -2.17 13.22 7.09
C PHE A 315 -1.21 12.14 6.55
N ASP A 316 -0.33 12.49 5.60
CA ASP A 316 0.57 11.51 4.98
C ASP A 316 1.75 11.18 5.87
N LYS A 317 2.36 12.18 6.49
CA LYS A 317 3.60 12.05 7.25
C LYS A 317 3.38 11.75 8.73
N LYS A 318 2.25 12.17 9.31
CA LYS A 318 1.90 12.01 10.72
C LYS A 318 3.02 12.45 11.68
N PRO A 319 3.50 13.69 11.59
CA PRO A 319 4.60 14.17 12.41
C PRO A 319 4.26 14.11 13.90
N GLN A 320 5.26 13.79 14.72
CA GLN A 320 5.09 13.61 16.16
C GLN A 320 5.69 14.76 16.97
N THR A 321 6.42 15.66 16.33
CA THR A 321 7.03 16.84 16.98
C THR A 321 6.87 18.10 16.14
N ILE A 322 7.09 19.25 16.77
CA ILE A 322 7.09 20.55 16.08
C ILE A 322 8.16 20.58 14.98
N GLU A 323 9.34 20.08 15.31
CA GLU A 323 10.49 20.05 14.41
C GLU A 323 10.18 19.21 13.17
N GLU A 324 9.50 18.08 13.35
CA GLU A 324 9.05 17.25 12.23
C GLU A 324 8.00 17.97 11.37
N ILE A 325 7.01 18.65 11.98
CA ILE A 325 6.02 19.43 11.24
C ILE A 325 6.71 20.51 10.40
N GLU A 326 7.58 21.30 11.01
CA GLU A 326 8.27 22.39 10.34
C GLU A 326 9.24 21.90 9.27
N GLY A 327 9.96 20.79 9.55
CA GLY A 327 10.83 20.14 8.59
C GLY A 327 10.08 19.71 7.32
N ILE A 328 8.95 18.98 7.49
CA ILE A 328 8.10 18.53 6.38
C ILE A 328 7.55 19.72 5.58
N LEU A 329 7.11 20.77 6.27
CA LEU A 329 6.50 21.93 5.62
C LEU A 329 7.55 22.82 4.94
N SER A 330 8.77 22.94 5.48
CA SER A 330 9.87 23.68 4.88
C SER A 330 10.42 23.03 3.62
N GLU A 331 10.48 21.69 3.62
CA GLU A 331 10.91 20.90 2.45
C GLU A 331 9.84 20.80 1.37
N SER A 332 8.59 21.22 1.68
CA SER A 332 7.48 21.15 0.75
C SER A 332 7.51 22.29 -0.28
N ASN A 333 6.97 22.01 -1.47
CA ASN A 333 6.79 23.04 -2.51
C ASN A 333 5.58 23.96 -2.26
N LEU A 334 5.10 24.07 -1.00
CA LEU A 334 3.95 24.93 -0.67
C LEU A 334 4.27 26.42 -0.66
N GLY A 335 5.55 26.78 -0.52
CA GLY A 335 5.97 28.17 -0.41
C GLY A 335 5.46 28.85 0.86
N LEU A 336 5.50 28.10 2.00
CA LEU A 336 5.16 28.59 3.32
C LEU A 336 6.31 29.40 3.92
N ASP A 337 6.01 30.52 4.54
CA ASP A 337 6.89 31.20 5.46
C ASP A 337 6.83 30.47 6.81
N ILE A 338 7.88 29.72 7.13
CA ILE A 338 7.93 28.87 8.33
C ILE A 338 8.00 29.68 9.61
N GLN A 339 8.70 30.84 9.62
CA GLN A 339 8.75 31.68 10.79
C GLN A 339 7.39 32.30 11.12
N LYS A 340 6.67 32.77 10.10
CA LYS A 340 5.30 33.27 10.22
C LYS A 340 4.35 32.15 10.64
N LEU A 341 4.50 30.94 10.06
CA LEU A 341 3.71 29.76 10.40
C LEU A 341 3.82 29.41 11.89
N ARG A 342 5.06 29.37 12.40
CA ARG A 342 5.37 29.12 13.81
C ARG A 342 4.72 30.18 14.72
N ASN A 343 4.87 31.46 14.37
CA ASN A 343 4.30 32.56 15.14
C ASN A 343 2.77 32.49 15.17
N ASP A 344 2.14 32.26 14.03
CA ASP A 344 0.70 32.11 13.90
C ASP A 344 0.19 30.88 14.68
N ALA A 345 0.84 29.71 14.55
CA ALA A 345 0.45 28.49 15.26
C ALA A 345 0.49 28.62 16.79
N ASN A 346 1.40 29.44 17.30
CA ASN A 346 1.51 29.74 18.74
C ASN A 346 0.63 30.90 19.20
N SER A 347 -0.12 31.55 18.32
CA SER A 347 -0.99 32.67 18.66
C SER A 347 -2.24 32.22 19.43
N GLN A 348 -2.76 33.17 20.25
CA GLN A 348 -4.02 32.97 20.97
C GLN A 348 -5.18 32.83 19.97
N GLU A 349 -5.16 33.59 18.88
CA GLU A 349 -6.16 33.54 17.81
C GLU A 349 -6.34 32.12 17.24
N ILE A 350 -5.24 31.44 16.89
CA ILE A 350 -5.28 30.07 16.38
C ILE A 350 -5.71 29.07 17.47
N SER A 351 -5.28 29.27 18.71
CA SER A 351 -5.72 28.45 19.84
C SER A 351 -7.23 28.57 20.07
N ASP A 352 -7.79 29.76 19.95
CA ASP A 352 -9.22 30.00 20.08
C ASP A 352 -10.00 29.48 18.86
N GLU A 353 -9.43 29.51 17.66
CA GLU A 353 -10.02 28.89 16.48
C GLU A 353 -10.14 27.37 16.64
N VAL A 354 -9.11 26.68 17.13
CA VAL A 354 -9.16 25.23 17.43
C VAL A 354 -10.26 24.93 18.46
N LYS A 355 -10.34 25.71 19.54
CA LYS A 355 -11.41 25.54 20.53
C LYS A 355 -12.80 25.76 19.91
N SER A 356 -12.97 26.80 19.08
CA SER A 356 -14.22 27.07 18.37
C SER A 356 -14.63 25.91 17.47
N ASP A 357 -13.67 25.29 16.78
CA ASP A 357 -13.94 24.13 15.93
C ASP A 357 -14.38 22.92 16.75
N ILE A 358 -13.73 22.66 17.89
CA ILE A 358 -14.10 21.60 18.84
C ILE A 358 -15.52 21.81 19.38
N GLU A 359 -15.85 23.03 19.80
CA GLU A 359 -17.19 23.38 20.29
C GLU A 359 -18.27 23.19 19.22
N LYS A 360 -18.02 23.64 17.98
CA LYS A 360 -18.93 23.41 16.83
C LYS A 360 -19.17 21.92 16.60
N ALA A 361 -18.10 21.12 16.61
CA ALA A 361 -18.20 19.67 16.45
C ALA A 361 -19.03 19.05 17.55
N LYS A 362 -18.80 19.43 18.83
CA LYS A 362 -19.55 18.96 19.98
C LYS A 362 -21.03 19.30 19.90
N GLN A 363 -21.37 20.55 19.54
CA GLN A 363 -22.75 21.00 19.38
C GLN A 363 -23.49 20.21 18.28
N LYS A 364 -22.78 19.74 17.25
CA LYS A 364 -23.31 18.88 16.20
C LYS A 364 -23.44 17.40 16.61
N GLY A 365 -22.94 17.01 17.78
CA GLY A 365 -23.00 15.63 18.27
C GLY A 365 -21.83 14.75 17.79
N VAL A 366 -20.73 15.35 17.35
CA VAL A 366 -19.52 14.62 16.97
C VAL A 366 -18.89 14.00 18.21
N THR A 367 -18.61 12.70 18.14
CA THR A 367 -17.99 11.92 19.23
C THR A 367 -16.64 11.29 18.85
N GLY A 368 -16.23 11.41 17.58
CA GLY A 368 -14.99 10.84 17.06
C GLY A 368 -14.72 11.27 15.62
N THR A 369 -13.56 10.90 15.11
CA THR A 369 -13.10 11.25 13.76
C THR A 369 -12.73 10.02 12.92
N PRO A 370 -12.94 10.10 11.60
CA PRO A 370 -13.67 11.16 10.92
C PRO A 370 -15.16 11.13 11.24
N SER A 371 -15.81 12.29 11.23
CA SER A 371 -17.27 12.40 11.13
C SER A 371 -17.59 13.32 9.96
N VAL A 372 -18.68 13.08 9.24
CA VAL A 372 -19.04 13.89 8.07
C VAL A 372 -20.49 14.35 8.15
N GLU A 373 -20.71 15.64 7.94
CA GLU A 373 -22.05 16.23 7.79
C GLU A 373 -22.28 16.52 6.32
N ILE A 374 -23.35 15.96 5.74
CA ILE A 374 -23.77 16.19 4.35
C ILE A 374 -25.06 16.96 4.38
N ASP A 375 -25.00 18.23 4.01
CA ASP A 375 -26.17 19.14 3.95
C ASP A 375 -27.00 19.10 5.24
N GLY A 376 -26.35 19.21 6.38
CA GLY A 376 -26.97 19.24 7.72
C GLY A 376 -27.20 17.87 8.37
N VAL A 377 -27.01 16.77 7.66
CA VAL A 377 -27.16 15.41 8.21
C VAL A 377 -25.80 14.87 8.63
N LEU A 378 -25.62 14.62 9.94
CA LEU A 378 -24.38 14.10 10.51
C LEU A 378 -24.32 12.56 10.38
N TYR A 379 -23.17 12.07 9.94
CA TYR A 379 -22.77 10.66 9.94
C TYR A 379 -21.52 10.52 10.83
N LEU A 380 -21.60 9.65 11.84
CA LEU A 380 -20.44 9.30 12.67
C LEU A 380 -19.60 8.28 11.89
N GLY A 381 -18.38 8.66 11.55
CA GLY A 381 -17.53 7.93 10.60
C GLY A 381 -17.68 8.47 9.17
N MET A 382 -16.81 7.96 8.29
CA MET A 382 -16.86 8.24 6.86
C MET A 382 -17.53 7.05 6.15
N PRO A 383 -18.67 7.26 5.45
CA PRO A 383 -19.27 6.22 4.61
C PRO A 383 -18.29 5.69 3.56
N GLN A 384 -18.53 4.51 3.02
CA GLN A 384 -17.79 4.02 1.84
C GLN A 384 -17.97 4.99 0.66
N TYR A 385 -16.99 5.07 -0.24
CA TYR A 385 -16.99 6.11 -1.29
C TYR A 385 -18.27 6.13 -2.13
N ASP A 386 -18.74 4.95 -2.57
CA ASP A 386 -19.96 4.86 -3.39
C ASP A 386 -21.20 5.30 -2.60
N GLU A 387 -21.31 4.90 -1.34
CA GLU A 387 -22.37 5.33 -0.43
C GLU A 387 -22.28 6.85 -0.16
N PHE A 388 -21.06 7.37 0.00
CA PHE A 388 -20.83 8.80 0.19
C PHE A 388 -21.32 9.61 -1.03
N ILE A 389 -20.98 9.16 -2.25
CA ILE A 389 -21.46 9.78 -3.49
C ILE A 389 -22.99 9.67 -3.63
N GLU A 390 -23.57 8.54 -3.26
CA GLU A 390 -25.02 8.36 -3.28
C GLU A 390 -25.74 9.34 -2.33
N LYS A 391 -25.22 9.50 -1.10
CA LYS A 391 -25.75 10.48 -0.12
C LYS A 391 -25.66 11.92 -0.65
N ILE A 392 -24.58 12.28 -1.32
CA ILE A 392 -24.44 13.57 -1.99
C ILE A 392 -25.51 13.75 -3.06
N LYS A 393 -25.72 12.77 -3.92
CA LYS A 393 -26.73 12.81 -4.99
C LYS A 393 -28.15 12.91 -4.45
N ILE A 394 -28.45 12.21 -3.34
CA ILE A 394 -29.73 12.32 -2.64
C ILE A 394 -29.94 13.74 -2.12
N ALA A 395 -28.93 14.34 -1.47
CA ALA A 395 -28.99 15.70 -0.99
C ALA A 395 -29.17 16.71 -2.14
N GLN A 396 -28.48 16.52 -3.27
CA GLN A 396 -28.65 17.35 -4.48
C GLN A 396 -30.08 17.29 -5.05
N LYS A 397 -30.71 16.10 -5.02
CA LYS A 397 -32.11 15.96 -5.48
C LYS A 397 -33.13 16.65 -4.58
N ARG A 398 -32.85 16.79 -3.29
CA ARG A 398 -33.74 17.49 -2.32
C ARG A 398 -33.74 19.03 -2.51
N LYS A 399 -32.69 19.56 -3.15
CA LYS A 399 -32.54 21.01 -3.39
C LYS A 399 -32.96 21.47 -4.80
N LYS A 400 -33.31 20.53 -5.65
CA LYS A 400 -33.97 20.81 -6.96
C LYS A 400 -35.47 20.88 -6.79
#